data_9e1dccb7dd76a91a69ab81277e711812
#
_entry.id   9e1dccb7dd76a91a69ab81277e711812
#
_cell.length_a   1.000
_cell.length_b   1.000
_cell.length_c   1.000
_cell.angle_alpha   90.00
_cell.angle_beta   90.00
_cell.angle_gamma   90.00
#
_symmetry.space_group_name_H-M   'P 1'
#
loop_
_entity.id
_entity.type
_entity.pdbx_description
1 polymer ?
#
loop_
_entity_poly.entity_id
_entity_poly.type
_entity_poly.pdbx_seq_one_letter_code
_entity_poly.pdbx_strand_id
1 'polypeptide(L)'
;MGKLDKIQTWATNLAQSAISVVKIALLSRRPSPLPPASASELVILANGPSLSSTVEEHSDFLKGKALLAVNFCATSPMFERLRPEYYLIADPLFWIVDDKRDKLFGALAGRTSWPMHFFVPAKAMADKRWQTMIASNPNIRLHVYNTTPIEGFRGFAEWIYRRGLGVPRPHNVLIPSIAQALRMPFDKIYLAGADHSWLPEITVTDSNEVLMNQKHFYDDGKSRAEGVKQENLATARLHTILFHMYTAFKAYFTLRDYAESLGKELINITPGSYIDAFPRLKLSDTK
;
A
#
# COMPACT_ATOMS: atom_id res chain seq x y z
N MET A 1 17.91 -14.89 23.54
CA MET A 1 16.51 -14.97 23.99
C MET A 1 16.40 -16.07 25.04
N GLY A 2 15.98 -15.73 26.26
CA GLY A 2 15.83 -16.65 27.40
C GLY A 2 14.68 -17.65 27.16
N LYS A 3 14.60 -18.67 28.04
CA LYS A 3 13.55 -19.70 27.97
C LYS A 3 12.15 -19.10 28.18
N LEU A 4 12.04 -18.11 29.09
CA LEU A 4 10.81 -17.36 29.37
C LEU A 4 10.37 -16.53 28.16
N ASP A 5 11.30 -15.84 27.48
CA ASP A 5 10.98 -15.05 26.28
C ASP A 5 10.39 -15.91 25.15
N LYS A 6 10.92 -17.12 24.98
CA LYS A 6 10.42 -18.09 23.97
C LYS A 6 8.98 -18.54 24.30
N ILE A 7 8.70 -18.84 25.57
CA ILE A 7 7.36 -19.23 26.02
C ILE A 7 6.37 -18.07 25.83
N GLN A 8 6.76 -16.86 26.23
CA GLN A 8 5.95 -15.67 26.06
C GLN A 8 5.65 -15.39 24.59
N THR A 9 6.67 -15.45 23.72
CA THR A 9 6.51 -15.28 22.27
C THR A 9 5.58 -16.33 21.68
N TRP A 10 5.73 -17.59 22.09
CA TRP A 10 4.86 -18.67 21.62
C TRP A 10 3.39 -18.46 22.06
N ALA A 11 3.16 -18.13 23.33
CA ALA A 11 1.82 -17.86 23.85
C ALA A 11 1.17 -16.64 23.16
N THR A 12 1.94 -15.59 22.94
CA THR A 12 1.48 -14.40 22.18
C THR A 12 1.08 -14.77 20.76
N ASN A 13 1.91 -15.54 20.05
CA ASN A 13 1.62 -15.97 18.69
C ASN A 13 0.37 -16.85 18.62
N LEU A 14 0.18 -17.74 19.60
CA LEU A 14 -1.02 -18.56 19.69
C LEU A 14 -2.28 -17.70 19.84
N ALA A 15 -2.26 -16.77 20.81
CA ALA A 15 -3.38 -15.86 21.04
C ALA A 15 -3.69 -14.99 19.81
N GLN A 16 -2.65 -14.43 19.18
CA GLN A 16 -2.80 -13.64 17.97
C GLN A 16 -3.34 -14.45 16.78
N SER A 17 -2.91 -15.71 16.63
CA SER A 17 -3.45 -16.62 15.61
C SER A 17 -4.93 -16.88 15.83
N ALA A 18 -5.34 -17.17 17.07
CA ALA A 18 -6.75 -17.38 17.43
C ALA A 18 -7.60 -16.13 17.15
N ILE A 19 -7.12 -14.95 17.56
CA ILE A 19 -7.77 -13.67 17.25
C ILE A 19 -7.88 -13.45 15.73
N SER A 20 -6.84 -13.80 14.98
CA SER A 20 -6.82 -13.67 13.52
C SER A 20 -7.86 -14.58 12.86
N VAL A 21 -8.10 -15.79 13.36
CA VAL A 21 -9.19 -16.68 12.89
C VAL A 21 -10.55 -16.00 13.07
N VAL A 22 -10.80 -15.41 14.24
CA VAL A 22 -12.06 -14.69 14.50
C VAL A 22 -12.19 -13.48 13.56
N LYS A 23 -11.12 -12.70 13.36
CA LYS A 23 -11.11 -11.57 12.41
C LYS A 23 -11.44 -12.03 11.00
N ILE A 24 -10.87 -13.14 10.53
CA ILE A 24 -11.16 -13.68 9.20
C ILE A 24 -12.65 -14.01 9.09
N ALA A 25 -13.23 -14.70 10.06
CA ALA A 25 -14.63 -15.07 10.03
C ALA A 25 -15.58 -13.85 9.98
N LEU A 26 -15.23 -12.78 10.69
CA LEU A 26 -16.07 -11.58 10.81
C LEU A 26 -15.82 -10.56 9.70
N LEU A 27 -14.58 -10.36 9.25
CA LEU A 27 -14.16 -9.22 8.44
C LEU A 27 -13.78 -9.59 7.01
N SER A 28 -13.31 -10.83 6.76
CA SER A 28 -12.86 -11.20 5.43
C SER A 28 -14.02 -11.64 4.55
N ARG A 29 -13.86 -11.39 3.25
CA ARG A 29 -14.77 -11.83 2.20
C ARG A 29 -14.00 -12.70 1.21
N ARG A 30 -14.71 -13.45 0.38
CA ARG A 30 -14.07 -14.17 -0.73
C ARG A 30 -13.39 -13.15 -1.64
N PRO A 31 -12.04 -13.20 -1.79
CA PRO A 31 -11.33 -12.25 -2.65
C PRO A 31 -11.68 -12.51 -4.12
N SER A 32 -11.58 -11.49 -4.96
CA SER A 32 -11.65 -11.67 -6.41
C SER A 32 -10.50 -12.54 -6.91
N PRO A 33 -10.70 -13.27 -8.02
CA PRO A 33 -9.60 -13.89 -8.73
C PRO A 33 -8.53 -12.87 -9.08
N LEU A 34 -7.26 -13.26 -9.00
CA LEU A 34 -6.16 -12.38 -9.38
C LEU A 34 -6.12 -12.22 -10.90
N PRO A 35 -5.80 -11.02 -11.41
CA PRO A 35 -5.58 -10.82 -12.84
C PRO A 35 -4.31 -11.56 -13.30
N PRO A 36 -4.21 -11.85 -14.61
CA PRO A 36 -2.96 -12.34 -15.18
C PRO A 36 -1.86 -11.29 -15.05
N ALA A 37 -0.61 -11.73 -15.03
CA ALA A 37 0.54 -10.83 -15.16
C ALA A 37 0.93 -10.71 -16.65
N SER A 38 1.22 -9.49 -17.09
CA SER A 38 1.69 -9.17 -18.43
C SER A 38 3.21 -9.25 -18.56
N ALA A 39 3.92 -9.26 -17.42
CA ALA A 39 5.37 -9.31 -17.30
C ALA A 39 5.78 -10.16 -16.09
N SER A 40 7.06 -10.57 -16.02
CA SER A 40 7.61 -11.25 -14.84
C SER A 40 7.98 -10.30 -13.71
N GLU A 41 8.13 -9.01 -14.00
CA GLU A 41 8.54 -7.97 -13.05
C GLU A 41 7.45 -6.91 -12.89
N LEU A 42 7.29 -6.42 -11.66
CA LEU A 42 6.34 -5.36 -11.30
C LEU A 42 7.05 -4.20 -10.61
N VAL A 43 6.69 -2.97 -10.97
CA VAL A 43 7.06 -1.78 -10.20
C VAL A 43 5.82 -1.21 -9.51
N ILE A 44 5.85 -1.15 -8.18
CA ILE A 44 4.85 -0.45 -7.36
C ILE A 44 5.26 1.02 -7.28
N LEU A 45 4.42 1.88 -7.84
CA LEU A 45 4.59 3.33 -7.88
C LEU A 45 3.90 3.92 -6.64
N ALA A 46 4.68 4.19 -5.59
CA ALA A 46 4.19 4.90 -4.42
C ALA A 46 4.09 6.41 -4.69
N ASN A 47 3.60 7.17 -3.71
CA ASN A 47 3.29 8.59 -3.92
C ASN A 47 4.33 9.55 -3.33
N GLY A 48 5.47 9.05 -2.86
CA GLY A 48 6.52 9.89 -2.29
C GLY A 48 7.18 10.82 -3.34
N PRO A 49 7.81 11.91 -2.91
CA PRO A 49 8.36 12.95 -3.79
C PRO A 49 9.44 12.43 -4.76
N SER A 50 10.19 11.39 -4.38
CA SER A 50 11.22 10.80 -5.25
C SER A 50 10.68 10.06 -6.47
N LEU A 51 9.35 9.83 -6.57
CA LEU A 51 8.77 9.16 -7.74
C LEU A 51 8.99 9.97 -9.02
N SER A 52 8.84 11.29 -8.96
CA SER A 52 9.02 12.16 -10.14
C SER A 52 10.41 11.99 -10.74
N SER A 53 11.46 12.13 -9.93
CA SER A 53 12.84 11.95 -10.41
C SER A 53 13.11 10.53 -10.92
N THR A 54 12.58 9.51 -10.24
CA THR A 54 12.70 8.11 -10.70
C THR A 54 12.10 7.93 -12.10
N VAL A 55 10.92 8.50 -12.35
CA VAL A 55 10.24 8.37 -13.66
C VAL A 55 10.91 9.22 -14.74
N GLU A 56 11.45 10.38 -14.39
CA GLU A 56 12.11 11.29 -15.35
C GLU A 56 13.49 10.80 -15.74
N GLU A 57 14.29 10.39 -14.78
CA GLU A 57 15.69 10.03 -14.99
C GLU A 57 15.90 8.54 -15.37
N HIS A 58 14.96 7.67 -14.96
CA HIS A 58 15.07 6.22 -15.14
C HIS A 58 13.85 5.60 -15.84
N SER A 59 13.23 6.33 -16.79
CA SER A 59 12.07 5.82 -17.54
C SER A 59 12.36 4.50 -18.27
N ASP A 60 13.59 4.27 -18.69
CA ASP A 60 13.99 3.05 -19.38
C ASP A 60 13.92 1.82 -18.46
N PHE A 61 14.17 1.98 -17.16
CA PHE A 61 14.03 0.90 -16.19
C PHE A 61 12.57 0.40 -16.07
N LEU A 62 11.59 1.29 -16.30
CA LEU A 62 10.17 0.94 -16.23
C LEU A 62 9.68 0.18 -17.46
N LYS A 63 10.39 0.27 -18.60
CA LYS A 63 10.00 -0.37 -19.87
C LYS A 63 9.96 -1.90 -19.71
N GLY A 64 8.90 -2.50 -20.22
CA GLY A 64 8.72 -3.96 -20.19
C GLY A 64 8.32 -4.53 -18.83
N LYS A 65 8.15 -3.69 -17.81
CA LYS A 65 7.64 -4.09 -16.49
C LYS A 65 6.19 -3.69 -16.32
N ALA A 66 5.44 -4.50 -15.61
CA ALA A 66 4.10 -4.14 -15.18
C ALA A 66 4.16 -3.01 -14.13
N LEU A 67 3.17 -2.13 -14.11
CA LEU A 67 3.11 -1.01 -13.20
C LEU A 67 1.85 -1.09 -12.32
N LEU A 68 2.02 -0.90 -11.01
CA LEU A 68 0.94 -0.76 -10.04
C LEU A 68 1.00 0.63 -9.40
N ALA A 69 0.00 1.47 -9.66
CA ALA A 69 -0.13 2.78 -9.05
C ALA A 69 -1.08 2.75 -7.84
N VAL A 70 -0.95 3.74 -6.95
CA VAL A 70 -1.73 3.76 -5.71
C VAL A 70 -2.38 5.12 -5.43
N ASN A 71 -3.47 5.10 -4.67
CA ASN A 71 -4.16 6.26 -4.07
C ASN A 71 -4.40 7.40 -5.07
N PHE A 72 -3.90 8.61 -4.84
CA PHE A 72 -4.13 9.79 -5.69
C PHE A 72 -3.26 9.86 -6.95
N CYS A 73 -2.49 8.85 -7.32
CA CYS A 73 -1.69 8.87 -8.55
C CYS A 73 -2.53 9.24 -9.79
N ALA A 74 -3.79 8.80 -9.87
CA ALA A 74 -4.71 9.09 -10.98
C ALA A 74 -5.02 10.59 -11.17
N THR A 75 -4.78 11.41 -10.15
CA THR A 75 -5.01 12.87 -10.24
C THR A 75 -3.85 13.63 -10.87
N SER A 76 -2.71 12.97 -11.09
CA SER A 76 -1.52 13.57 -11.70
C SER A 76 -1.42 13.27 -13.19
N PRO A 77 -0.71 14.11 -14.00
CA PRO A 77 -0.42 13.82 -15.41
C PRO A 77 0.42 12.55 -15.62
N MET A 78 1.18 12.13 -14.61
CA MET A 78 2.00 10.92 -14.63
C MET A 78 1.18 9.67 -14.85
N PHE A 79 -0.07 9.63 -14.38
CA PHE A 79 -0.98 8.50 -14.54
C PHE A 79 -1.24 8.14 -16.02
N GLU A 80 -1.57 9.15 -16.84
CA GLU A 80 -1.84 8.96 -18.27
C GLU A 80 -0.55 8.66 -19.06
N ARG A 81 0.60 9.21 -18.63
CA ARG A 81 1.91 8.95 -19.22
C ARG A 81 2.37 7.52 -18.98
N LEU A 82 2.22 7.02 -17.75
CA LEU A 82 2.70 5.69 -17.36
C LEU A 82 1.71 4.57 -17.65
N ARG A 83 0.41 4.88 -17.72
CA ARG A 83 -0.67 3.92 -18.02
C ARG A 83 -0.57 2.63 -17.19
N PRO A 84 -0.59 2.71 -15.83
CA PRO A 84 -0.39 1.53 -15.00
C PRO A 84 -1.48 0.49 -15.24
N GLU A 85 -1.07 -0.77 -15.40
CA GLU A 85 -1.98 -1.90 -15.61
C GLU A 85 -2.77 -2.25 -14.35
N TYR A 86 -2.18 -1.95 -13.18
CA TYR A 86 -2.77 -2.23 -11.88
C TYR A 86 -2.90 -0.94 -11.08
N TYR A 87 -3.98 -0.84 -10.35
CA TYR A 87 -4.25 0.29 -9.47
C TYR A 87 -4.80 -0.20 -8.14
N LEU A 88 -4.33 0.32 -7.00
CA LEU A 88 -4.78 -0.11 -5.69
C LEU A 88 -5.04 1.09 -4.78
N ILE A 89 -6.17 1.06 -4.08
CA ILE A 89 -6.49 2.03 -3.03
C ILE A 89 -6.67 1.32 -1.69
N ALA A 90 -6.32 1.99 -0.59
CA ALA A 90 -6.48 1.44 0.75
C ALA A 90 -7.06 2.43 1.77
N ASP A 91 -6.89 3.74 1.56
CA ASP A 91 -7.30 4.76 2.52
C ASP A 91 -8.85 4.87 2.57
N PRO A 92 -9.46 4.64 3.75
CA PRO A 92 -10.91 4.76 3.93
C PRO A 92 -11.49 6.14 3.57
N LEU A 93 -10.69 7.19 3.70
CA LEU A 93 -11.14 8.54 3.38
C LEU A 93 -11.58 8.71 1.92
N PHE A 94 -11.13 7.82 1.00
CA PHE A 94 -11.56 7.85 -0.40
C PHE A 94 -13.02 7.48 -0.64
N TRP A 95 -13.68 6.82 0.29
CA TRP A 95 -15.12 6.54 0.17
C TRP A 95 -15.96 7.14 1.30
N ILE A 96 -15.32 7.64 2.37
CA ILE A 96 -15.99 8.30 3.48
C ILE A 96 -16.16 9.81 3.21
N VAL A 97 -15.13 10.48 2.66
CA VAL A 97 -15.07 11.93 2.44
C VAL A 97 -15.41 12.24 0.98
N ASP A 98 -16.47 13.02 0.76
CA ASP A 98 -17.03 13.28 -0.56
C ASP A 98 -16.01 13.91 -1.54
N ASP A 99 -15.33 14.96 -1.13
CA ASP A 99 -14.34 15.63 -1.98
C ASP A 99 -13.20 14.70 -2.41
N LYS A 100 -12.72 13.86 -1.49
CA LYS A 100 -11.66 12.88 -1.80
C LYS A 100 -12.17 11.79 -2.74
N ARG A 101 -13.40 11.32 -2.51
CA ARG A 101 -14.07 10.34 -3.37
C ARG A 101 -14.21 10.89 -4.79
N ASP A 102 -14.83 12.05 -4.91
CA ASP A 102 -15.17 12.63 -6.21
C ASP A 102 -13.90 12.98 -7.00
N LYS A 103 -12.85 13.49 -6.33
CA LYS A 103 -11.55 13.77 -6.93
C LYS A 103 -10.90 12.50 -7.46
N LEU A 104 -10.83 11.42 -6.66
CA LEU A 104 -10.12 10.20 -7.05
C LEU A 104 -10.89 9.41 -8.11
N PHE A 105 -12.16 9.08 -7.84
CA PHE A 105 -12.94 8.23 -8.74
C PHE A 105 -13.35 8.97 -10.01
N GLY A 106 -13.53 10.28 -9.97
CA GLY A 106 -13.69 11.10 -11.15
C GLY A 106 -12.46 11.08 -12.06
N ALA A 107 -11.25 11.19 -11.47
CA ALA A 107 -10.01 11.07 -12.21
C ALA A 107 -9.84 9.66 -12.82
N LEU A 108 -10.09 8.60 -12.04
CA LEU A 108 -10.03 7.22 -12.54
C LEU A 108 -11.01 7.00 -13.70
N ALA A 109 -12.27 7.42 -13.56
CA ALA A 109 -13.29 7.25 -14.58
C ALA A 109 -12.97 8.03 -15.86
N GLY A 110 -12.51 9.28 -15.73
CA GLY A 110 -12.29 10.16 -16.86
C GLY A 110 -10.96 9.98 -17.60
N ARG A 111 -9.90 9.51 -16.92
CA ARG A 111 -8.54 9.45 -17.48
C ARG A 111 -8.10 8.04 -17.87
N THR A 112 -8.76 6.97 -17.40
CA THR A 112 -8.38 5.60 -17.75
C THR A 112 -8.86 5.24 -19.14
N SER A 113 -7.95 5.26 -20.14
CA SER A 113 -8.24 4.91 -21.55
C SER A 113 -7.56 3.61 -21.99
N TRP A 114 -7.07 2.79 -21.05
CA TRP A 114 -6.40 1.50 -21.27
C TRP A 114 -6.97 0.45 -20.29
N PRO A 115 -6.85 -0.85 -20.59
CA PRO A 115 -7.27 -1.90 -19.67
C PRO A 115 -6.51 -1.81 -18.34
N MET A 116 -7.24 -1.65 -17.24
CA MET A 116 -6.66 -1.49 -15.90
C MET A 116 -7.39 -2.37 -14.87
N HIS A 117 -6.62 -3.07 -14.06
CA HIS A 117 -7.10 -3.87 -12.94
C HIS A 117 -7.10 -3.02 -11.67
N PHE A 118 -8.30 -2.72 -11.16
CA PHE A 118 -8.48 -1.85 -10.02
C PHE A 118 -8.80 -2.62 -8.74
N PHE A 119 -7.88 -2.60 -7.77
CA PHE A 119 -8.01 -3.28 -6.49
C PHE A 119 -8.60 -2.37 -5.43
N VAL A 120 -9.70 -2.81 -4.80
CA VAL A 120 -10.38 -2.08 -3.72
C VAL A 120 -10.56 -2.96 -2.49
N PRO A 121 -10.50 -2.39 -1.27
CA PRO A 121 -10.79 -3.13 -0.05
C PRO A 121 -12.24 -3.63 -0.02
N ALA A 122 -12.46 -4.84 0.51
CA ALA A 122 -13.81 -5.41 0.66
C ALA A 122 -14.77 -4.48 1.43
N LYS A 123 -14.25 -3.74 2.42
CA LYS A 123 -15.04 -2.77 3.19
C LYS A 123 -15.52 -1.58 2.37
N ALA A 124 -14.79 -1.19 1.31
CA ALA A 124 -15.21 -0.10 0.43
C ALA A 124 -16.44 -0.44 -0.41
N MET A 125 -16.74 -1.73 -0.60
CA MET A 125 -17.88 -2.21 -1.39
C MET A 125 -19.24 -1.88 -0.77
N ALA A 126 -19.27 -1.46 0.48
CA ALA A 126 -20.50 -0.99 1.14
C ALA A 126 -21.00 0.35 0.56
N ASP A 127 -20.08 1.20 0.08
CA ASP A 127 -20.44 2.48 -0.56
C ASP A 127 -20.65 2.30 -2.07
N LYS A 128 -21.86 2.60 -2.53
CA LYS A 128 -22.23 2.48 -3.95
C LYS A 128 -21.89 3.71 -4.78
N ARG A 129 -21.65 4.86 -4.16
CA ARG A 129 -21.46 6.15 -4.85
C ARG A 129 -20.24 6.11 -5.76
N TRP A 130 -19.08 5.70 -5.26
CA TRP A 130 -17.88 5.58 -6.08
C TRP A 130 -18.00 4.48 -7.16
N GLN A 131 -18.74 3.40 -6.86
CA GLN A 131 -18.94 2.31 -7.83
C GLN A 131 -19.67 2.82 -9.07
N THR A 132 -20.70 3.66 -8.87
CA THR A 132 -21.44 4.28 -9.97
C THR A 132 -20.55 5.17 -10.83
N MET A 133 -19.60 5.90 -10.21
CA MET A 133 -18.68 6.79 -10.94
C MET A 133 -17.78 6.03 -11.93
N ILE A 134 -17.26 4.84 -11.55
CA ILE A 134 -16.36 4.07 -12.40
C ILE A 134 -17.09 3.07 -13.32
N ALA A 135 -18.36 2.77 -13.06
CA ALA A 135 -19.12 1.74 -13.79
C ALA A 135 -19.26 2.04 -15.29
N SER A 136 -19.20 3.32 -15.68
CA SER A 136 -19.29 3.75 -17.08
C SER A 136 -18.00 3.53 -17.87
N ASN A 137 -16.87 3.27 -17.20
CA ASN A 137 -15.59 3.08 -17.88
C ASN A 137 -15.29 1.57 -18.10
N PRO A 138 -15.41 1.07 -19.34
CA PRO A 138 -15.21 -0.37 -19.63
C PRO A 138 -13.76 -0.83 -19.48
N ASN A 139 -12.82 0.09 -19.38
CA ASN A 139 -11.39 -0.23 -19.22
C ASN A 139 -11.05 -0.62 -17.79
N ILE A 140 -11.91 -0.30 -16.80
CA ILE A 140 -11.62 -0.54 -15.38
C ILE A 140 -12.24 -1.88 -14.96
N ARG A 141 -11.39 -2.85 -14.61
CA ARG A 141 -11.80 -4.16 -14.07
C ARG A 141 -11.60 -4.20 -12.56
N LEU A 142 -12.70 -4.28 -11.83
CA LEU A 142 -12.71 -4.25 -10.37
C LEU A 142 -12.26 -5.59 -9.75
N HIS A 143 -11.34 -5.52 -8.79
CA HIS A 143 -10.89 -6.65 -7.96
C HIS A 143 -11.03 -6.29 -6.49
N VAL A 144 -11.75 -7.14 -5.74
CA VAL A 144 -11.95 -6.94 -4.29
C VAL A 144 -10.90 -7.72 -3.52
N TYR A 145 -10.25 -7.08 -2.54
CA TYR A 145 -9.27 -7.70 -1.67
C TYR A 145 -9.56 -7.42 -0.17
N ASN A 146 -8.98 -8.22 0.72
CA ASN A 146 -9.17 -8.10 2.16
C ASN A 146 -8.03 -7.30 2.81
N THR A 147 -8.39 -6.35 3.67
CA THR A 147 -7.47 -5.62 4.55
C THR A 147 -7.47 -6.16 5.98
N THR A 148 -8.06 -7.32 6.22
CA THR A 148 -8.10 -7.95 7.54
C THR A 148 -6.69 -8.14 8.08
N PRO A 149 -6.33 -7.54 9.25
CA PRO A 149 -4.99 -7.65 9.80
C PRO A 149 -4.77 -9.02 10.41
N ILE A 150 -3.79 -9.77 9.90
CA ILE A 150 -3.42 -11.12 10.33
C ILE A 150 -2.09 -11.08 11.07
N GLU A 151 -2.09 -11.64 12.26
CA GLU A 151 -0.94 -11.75 13.15
C GLU A 151 -0.90 -13.16 13.75
N GLY A 152 0.23 -13.53 14.37
CA GLY A 152 0.42 -14.82 15.03
C GLY A 152 1.58 -15.61 14.45
N PHE A 153 1.47 -16.93 14.43
CA PHE A 153 2.52 -17.81 13.88
C PHE A 153 2.76 -17.52 12.40
N ARG A 154 4.02 -17.38 12.01
CA ARG A 154 4.45 -17.05 10.64
C ARG A 154 3.79 -17.94 9.59
N GLY A 155 3.91 -19.26 9.72
CA GLY A 155 3.35 -20.20 8.73
C GLY A 155 1.82 -20.09 8.58
N PHE A 156 1.09 -19.85 9.69
CA PHE A 156 -0.34 -19.59 9.68
C PHE A 156 -0.65 -18.27 8.93
N ALA A 157 0.05 -17.19 9.26
CA ALA A 157 -0.17 -15.89 8.64
C ALA A 157 0.09 -15.94 7.12
N GLU A 158 1.23 -16.53 6.70
CA GLU A 158 1.58 -16.70 5.28
C GLU A 158 0.55 -17.56 4.52
N TRP A 159 0.03 -18.61 5.15
CA TRP A 159 -1.03 -19.42 4.57
C TRP A 159 -2.31 -18.61 4.31
N ILE A 160 -2.68 -17.69 5.22
CA ILE A 160 -3.80 -16.77 5.07
C ILE A 160 -3.53 -15.74 3.97
N TYR A 161 -2.30 -15.17 3.91
CA TYR A 161 -1.92 -14.21 2.87
C TYR A 161 -2.02 -14.83 1.48
N ARG A 162 -1.53 -16.05 1.29
CA ARG A 162 -1.65 -16.79 0.01
C ARG A 162 -3.09 -16.94 -0.45
N ARG A 163 -4.04 -17.11 0.47
CA ARG A 163 -5.48 -17.21 0.19
C ARG A 163 -6.17 -15.85 -0.02
N GLY A 164 -5.46 -14.75 0.25
CA GLY A 164 -6.02 -13.39 0.16
C GLY A 164 -7.10 -13.10 1.19
N LEU A 165 -7.10 -13.83 2.30
CA LEU A 165 -8.09 -13.63 3.37
C LEU A 165 -7.68 -12.54 4.36
N GLY A 166 -6.45 -11.99 4.22
CA GLY A 166 -5.95 -10.88 5.00
C GLY A 166 -4.54 -10.51 4.58
N VAL A 167 -3.98 -9.52 5.26
CA VAL A 167 -2.65 -8.95 5.00
C VAL A 167 -1.96 -8.66 6.35
N PRO A 168 -0.64 -8.43 6.41
CA PRO A 168 -0.02 -7.80 7.58
C PRO A 168 -0.76 -6.51 7.91
N ARG A 169 -0.84 -6.13 9.19
CA ARG A 169 -1.64 -4.96 9.63
C ARG A 169 -1.38 -3.73 8.75
N PRO A 170 -2.35 -3.30 7.92
CA PRO A 170 -2.14 -2.24 6.93
C PRO A 170 -2.32 -0.86 7.57
N HIS A 171 -1.22 -0.10 7.71
CA HIS A 171 -1.26 1.31 8.12
C HIS A 171 -0.89 2.28 6.98
N ASN A 172 -0.65 1.76 5.79
CA ASN A 172 -0.50 2.52 4.55
C ASN A 172 -0.86 1.64 3.34
N VAL A 173 -0.93 2.25 2.17
CA VAL A 173 -1.33 1.56 0.94
C VAL A 173 -0.29 0.58 0.40
N LEU A 174 1.00 0.75 0.70
CA LEU A 174 2.04 -0.15 0.18
C LEU A 174 1.96 -1.55 0.77
N ILE A 175 1.56 -1.69 2.03
CA ILE A 175 1.43 -3.01 2.67
C ILE A 175 0.46 -3.90 1.90
N PRO A 176 -0.80 -3.51 1.64
CA PRO A 176 -1.70 -4.33 0.83
C PRO A 176 -1.25 -4.41 -0.65
N SER A 177 -0.60 -3.38 -1.21
CA SER A 177 -0.09 -3.42 -2.58
C SER A 177 0.95 -4.52 -2.75
N ILE A 178 1.94 -4.58 -1.86
CA ILE A 178 2.97 -5.62 -1.85
C ILE A 178 2.33 -6.99 -1.60
N ALA A 179 1.41 -7.10 -0.65
CA ALA A 179 0.73 -8.36 -0.35
C ALA A 179 -0.08 -8.90 -1.54
N GLN A 180 -0.76 -8.05 -2.32
CA GLN A 180 -1.43 -8.47 -3.55
C GLN A 180 -0.43 -8.83 -4.66
N ALA A 181 0.63 -8.03 -4.85
CA ALA A 181 1.67 -8.29 -5.82
C ALA A 181 2.38 -9.65 -5.57
N LEU A 182 2.66 -9.99 -4.32
CA LEU A 182 3.26 -11.28 -3.94
C LEU A 182 2.37 -12.49 -4.25
N ARG A 183 1.06 -12.31 -4.32
CA ARG A 183 0.10 -13.35 -4.72
C ARG A 183 -0.01 -13.51 -6.24
N MET A 184 0.42 -12.52 -7.01
CA MET A 184 0.44 -12.54 -8.47
C MET A 184 1.73 -13.24 -8.97
N PRO A 185 1.79 -13.72 -10.23
CA PRO A 185 2.93 -14.46 -10.75
C PRO A 185 4.10 -13.55 -11.17
N PHE A 186 4.47 -12.56 -10.34
CA PHE A 186 5.67 -11.76 -10.50
C PHE A 186 6.84 -12.42 -9.78
N ASP A 187 8.01 -12.47 -10.40
CA ASP A 187 9.25 -12.97 -9.78
C ASP A 187 9.95 -11.87 -8.99
N LYS A 188 9.94 -10.64 -9.53
CA LYS A 188 10.54 -9.46 -8.92
C LYS A 188 9.55 -8.33 -8.77
N ILE A 189 9.56 -7.70 -7.60
CA ILE A 189 8.70 -6.57 -7.26
C ILE A 189 9.60 -5.43 -6.80
N TYR A 190 9.51 -4.29 -7.47
CA TYR A 190 10.27 -3.09 -7.14
C TYR A 190 9.36 -2.05 -6.49
N LEU A 191 9.92 -1.29 -5.53
CA LEU A 191 9.24 -0.16 -4.90
C LEU A 191 9.90 1.14 -5.35
N ALA A 192 9.15 2.00 -6.05
CA ALA A 192 9.55 3.34 -6.45
C ALA A 192 8.71 4.40 -5.73
N GLY A 193 9.31 5.53 -5.34
CA GLY A 193 8.60 6.59 -4.62
C GLY A 193 8.14 6.21 -3.21
N ALA A 194 8.76 5.21 -2.60
CA ALA A 194 8.45 4.74 -1.25
C ALA A 194 9.36 5.41 -0.20
N ASP A 195 9.36 6.73 -0.18
CA ASP A 195 10.26 7.55 0.64
C ASP A 195 10.08 7.31 2.13
N HIS A 196 8.86 7.33 2.63
CA HIS A 196 8.48 7.13 4.04
C HIS A 196 9.24 8.04 5.01
N SER A 197 9.67 9.21 4.52
CA SER A 197 10.42 10.23 5.27
C SER A 197 9.52 11.09 6.18
N TRP A 198 8.51 10.49 6.80
CA TRP A 198 7.49 11.20 7.59
C TRP A 198 8.00 11.63 8.97
N LEU A 199 8.94 10.87 9.55
CA LEU A 199 9.37 11.10 10.93
C LEU A 199 9.96 12.50 11.17
N PRO A 200 10.86 13.02 10.32
CA PRO A 200 11.39 14.39 10.46
C PRO A 200 10.36 15.48 10.13
N GLU A 201 9.23 15.14 9.56
CA GLU A 201 8.16 16.08 9.19
C GLU A 201 7.08 16.23 10.26
N ILE A 202 7.26 15.61 11.44
CA ILE A 202 6.33 15.72 12.57
C ILE A 202 6.73 16.90 13.45
N THR A 203 5.76 17.74 13.77
CA THR A 203 5.90 18.82 14.74
C THR A 203 4.77 18.79 15.76
N VAL A 204 5.05 19.26 16.97
CA VAL A 204 4.04 19.50 18.01
C VAL A 204 4.06 20.98 18.32
N THR A 205 2.92 21.64 18.19
CA THR A 205 2.77 23.07 18.44
C THR A 205 2.67 23.38 19.95
N ASP A 206 2.84 24.64 20.33
CA ASP A 206 2.65 25.09 21.72
C ASP A 206 1.21 24.91 22.21
N SER A 207 0.24 24.77 21.29
CA SER A 207 -1.17 24.43 21.58
C SER A 207 -1.41 22.90 21.67
N ASN A 208 -0.34 22.08 21.69
CA ASN A 208 -0.40 20.62 21.72
C ASN A 208 -1.10 19.99 20.49
N GLU A 209 -1.04 20.63 19.34
CA GLU A 209 -1.47 20.06 18.08
C GLU A 209 -0.32 19.32 17.41
N VAL A 210 -0.59 18.11 16.93
CA VAL A 210 0.38 17.32 16.19
C VAL A 210 0.15 17.50 14.70
N LEU A 211 1.14 18.05 14.03
CA LEU A 211 1.12 18.29 12.58
C LEU A 211 2.17 17.42 11.90
N MET A 212 1.88 16.99 10.68
CA MET A 212 2.80 16.24 9.84
C MET A 212 2.69 16.73 8.39
N ASN A 213 3.83 17.01 7.77
CA ASN A 213 3.88 17.35 6.35
C ASN A 213 4.06 16.08 5.52
N GLN A 214 2.96 15.56 4.95
CA GLN A 214 2.99 14.41 4.04
C GLN A 214 3.23 14.90 2.61
N LYS A 215 4.50 14.94 2.20
CA LYS A 215 4.89 15.34 0.85
C LYS A 215 4.61 14.22 -0.16
N HIS A 216 3.99 14.60 -1.29
CA HIS A 216 3.73 13.69 -2.41
C HIS A 216 4.29 14.27 -3.71
N PHE A 217 4.59 13.41 -4.66
CA PHE A 217 5.14 13.82 -5.94
C PHE A 217 4.21 14.76 -6.74
N TYR A 218 2.90 14.76 -6.48
CA TYR A 218 1.90 15.58 -7.15
C TYR A 218 1.55 16.89 -6.41
N ASP A 219 2.24 17.21 -5.30
CA ASP A 219 1.96 18.41 -4.49
C ASP A 219 2.59 19.69 -5.07
N ASP A 220 3.45 19.60 -6.08
CA ASP A 220 4.19 20.71 -6.70
C ASP A 220 4.87 21.64 -5.69
N GLY A 221 5.40 21.07 -4.60
CA GLY A 221 6.05 21.81 -3.51
C GLY A 221 5.09 22.61 -2.60
N LYS A 222 3.76 22.43 -2.75
CA LYS A 222 2.73 23.16 -1.98
C LYS A 222 2.22 22.40 -0.76
N SER A 223 2.79 21.23 -0.44
CA SER A 223 2.41 20.48 0.76
C SER A 223 2.63 21.30 2.03
N ARG A 224 1.71 21.17 2.98
CA ARG A 224 1.76 21.85 4.27
C ARG A 224 1.62 20.85 5.40
N ALA A 225 2.14 21.22 6.59
CA ALA A 225 1.94 20.44 7.79
C ALA A 225 0.48 20.54 8.24
N GLU A 226 -0.18 19.42 8.35
CA GLU A 226 -1.60 19.31 8.73
C GLU A 226 -1.80 18.21 9.77
N GLY A 227 -2.90 18.29 10.52
CA GLY A 227 -3.27 17.24 11.47
C GLY A 227 -3.65 15.96 10.74
N VAL A 228 -3.02 14.86 11.09
CA VAL A 228 -3.30 13.55 10.48
C VAL A 228 -4.69 13.07 10.89
N LYS A 229 -5.58 12.88 9.92
CA LYS A 229 -6.95 12.42 10.16
C LYS A 229 -7.01 10.89 10.24
N GLN A 230 -7.78 10.39 11.20
CA GLN A 230 -8.14 8.98 11.36
C GLN A 230 -9.44 8.65 10.61
N GLU A 231 -9.84 7.38 10.55
CA GLU A 231 -11.11 6.95 9.93
C GLU A 231 -12.35 7.64 10.54
N ASN A 232 -12.31 7.97 11.83
CA ASN A 232 -13.37 8.69 12.53
C ASN A 232 -13.28 10.23 12.39
N LEU A 233 -12.41 10.71 11.49
CA LEU A 233 -12.10 12.11 11.23
C LEU A 233 -11.45 12.89 12.38
N ALA A 234 -11.18 12.24 13.51
CA ALA A 234 -10.44 12.85 14.60
C ALA A 234 -8.95 13.03 14.22
N THR A 235 -8.30 14.06 14.77
CA THR A 235 -6.85 14.28 14.58
C THR A 235 -6.06 13.31 15.46
N ALA A 236 -5.09 12.63 14.88
CA ALA A 236 -4.24 11.68 15.58
C ALA A 236 -3.29 12.41 16.54
N ARG A 237 -3.05 11.82 17.72
CA ARG A 237 -2.04 12.25 18.67
C ARG A 237 -0.69 11.63 18.31
N LEU A 238 0.41 12.21 18.83
CA LEU A 238 1.77 11.77 18.52
C LEU A 238 1.98 10.25 18.75
N HIS A 239 1.56 9.73 19.90
CA HIS A 239 1.71 8.31 20.20
C HIS A 239 0.96 7.42 19.20
N THR A 240 -0.18 7.86 18.70
CA THR A 240 -0.96 7.15 17.67
C THR A 240 -0.20 7.15 16.34
N ILE A 241 0.35 8.29 15.93
CA ILE A 241 1.15 8.40 14.69
C ILE A 241 2.38 7.49 14.78
N LEU A 242 3.13 7.54 15.88
CA LEU A 242 4.30 6.69 16.10
C LEU A 242 3.94 5.19 16.12
N PHE A 243 2.81 4.83 16.72
CA PHE A 243 2.32 3.45 16.69
C PHE A 243 1.98 3.00 15.26
N HIS A 244 1.35 3.84 14.46
CA HIS A 244 1.05 3.53 13.05
C HIS A 244 2.35 3.39 12.24
N MET A 245 3.34 4.26 12.44
CA MET A 245 4.66 4.15 11.80
C MET A 245 5.36 2.85 12.20
N TYR A 246 5.47 2.58 13.50
CA TYR A 246 6.05 1.33 14.00
C TYR A 246 5.40 0.10 13.36
N THR A 247 4.07 0.09 13.32
CA THR A 247 3.32 -1.04 12.77
C THR A 247 3.54 -1.19 11.27
N ALA A 248 3.61 -0.08 10.53
CA ALA A 248 3.91 -0.08 9.10
C ALA A 248 5.32 -0.64 8.82
N PHE A 249 6.34 -0.12 9.50
CA PHE A 249 7.72 -0.59 9.33
C PHE A 249 7.87 -2.07 9.72
N LYS A 250 7.24 -2.50 10.81
CA LYS A 250 7.21 -3.91 11.21
C LYS A 250 6.54 -4.80 10.13
N ALA A 251 5.46 -4.32 9.51
CA ALA A 251 4.77 -5.06 8.47
C ALA A 251 5.65 -5.28 7.21
N TYR A 252 6.57 -4.38 6.90
CA TYR A 252 7.51 -4.56 5.80
C TYR A 252 8.46 -5.75 6.03
N PHE A 253 8.95 -5.95 7.25
CA PHE A 253 9.74 -7.15 7.58
C PHE A 253 8.90 -8.43 7.41
N THR A 254 7.62 -8.41 7.82
CA THR A 254 6.71 -9.54 7.58
C THR A 254 6.52 -9.83 6.09
N LEU A 255 6.42 -8.78 5.25
CA LEU A 255 6.28 -8.92 3.79
C LEU A 255 7.58 -9.40 3.15
N ARG A 256 8.76 -8.98 3.63
CA ARG A 256 10.06 -9.52 3.22
C ARG A 256 10.10 -11.02 3.45
N ASP A 257 9.84 -11.42 4.69
CA ASP A 257 9.87 -12.83 5.08
C ASP A 257 8.87 -13.67 4.27
N TYR A 258 7.71 -13.08 3.95
CA TYR A 258 6.72 -13.72 3.08
C TYR A 258 7.20 -13.81 1.62
N ALA A 259 7.82 -12.77 1.06
CA ALA A 259 8.42 -12.82 -0.27
C ALA A 259 9.50 -13.91 -0.38
N GLU A 260 10.40 -13.98 0.61
CA GLU A 260 11.43 -15.03 0.71
C GLU A 260 10.80 -16.44 0.74
N SER A 261 9.71 -16.64 1.49
CA SER A 261 9.01 -17.94 1.55
C SER A 261 8.36 -18.36 0.23
N LEU A 262 8.17 -17.39 -0.69
CA LEU A 262 7.66 -17.62 -2.04
C LEU A 262 8.76 -17.73 -3.09
N GLY A 263 10.04 -17.53 -2.73
CA GLY A 263 11.16 -17.44 -3.65
C GLY A 263 11.11 -16.19 -4.54
N LYS A 264 10.50 -15.09 -4.08
CA LYS A 264 10.34 -13.85 -4.84
C LYS A 264 11.26 -12.75 -4.31
N GLU A 265 11.70 -11.88 -5.23
CA GLU A 265 12.52 -10.73 -4.88
C GLU A 265 11.64 -9.48 -4.65
N LEU A 266 11.85 -8.80 -3.52
CA LEU A 266 11.19 -7.53 -3.20
C LEU A 266 12.29 -6.49 -2.95
N ILE A 267 12.41 -5.52 -3.86
CA ILE A 267 13.56 -4.62 -3.96
C ILE A 267 13.10 -3.16 -3.84
N ASN A 268 13.77 -2.37 -3.01
CA ASN A 268 13.51 -0.94 -2.89
C ASN A 268 14.46 -0.14 -3.78
N ILE A 269 13.91 0.50 -4.83
CA ILE A 269 14.65 1.37 -5.75
C ILE A 269 14.50 2.86 -5.41
N THR A 270 13.86 3.20 -4.29
CA THR A 270 13.62 4.57 -3.87
C THR A 270 14.87 5.17 -3.23
N PRO A 271 15.45 6.26 -3.78
CA PRO A 271 16.56 6.96 -3.16
C PRO A 271 16.17 7.51 -1.78
N GLY A 272 17.03 7.38 -0.79
CA GLY A 272 16.81 7.96 0.56
C GLY A 272 15.62 7.39 1.35
N SER A 273 15.02 6.29 0.90
CA SER A 273 13.88 5.67 1.58
C SER A 273 14.18 5.29 3.04
N TYR A 274 13.22 5.52 3.92
CA TYR A 274 13.29 5.08 5.32
C TYR A 274 12.90 3.60 5.52
N ILE A 275 12.40 2.92 4.47
CA ILE A 275 12.11 1.49 4.54
C ILE A 275 13.43 0.71 4.47
N ASP A 276 13.78 0.06 5.58
CA ASP A 276 15.02 -0.70 5.78
C ASP A 276 14.83 -2.22 5.65
N ALA A 277 13.61 -2.67 5.43
CA ALA A 277 13.27 -4.09 5.38
C ALA A 277 13.70 -4.80 4.08
N PHE A 278 13.91 -4.08 2.98
CA PHE A 278 14.15 -4.66 1.66
C PHE A 278 15.55 -4.35 1.13
N PRO A 279 16.17 -5.27 0.35
CA PRO A 279 17.36 -4.96 -0.43
C PRO A 279 17.17 -3.70 -1.26
N ARG A 280 18.23 -2.92 -1.42
CA ARG A 280 18.22 -1.68 -2.20
C ARG A 280 18.95 -1.86 -3.52
N LEU A 281 18.39 -1.28 -4.57
CA LEU A 281 19.03 -1.16 -5.86
C LEU A 281 19.07 0.33 -6.24
N LYS A 282 20.27 0.83 -6.52
CA LYS A 282 20.46 2.18 -7.08
C LYS A 282 20.34 2.10 -8.60
N LEU A 283 19.38 2.80 -9.16
CA LEU A 283 19.15 2.77 -10.62
C LEU A 283 20.29 3.41 -11.42
N SER A 284 21.08 4.30 -10.81
CA SER A 284 22.32 4.83 -11.41
C SER A 284 23.35 3.73 -11.73
N ASP A 285 23.30 2.61 -11.01
CA ASP A 285 24.28 1.53 -11.10
C ASP A 285 23.85 0.43 -12.12
N THR A 286 22.69 0.62 -12.78
CA THR A 286 22.10 -0.36 -13.71
C THR A 286 22.27 -0.01 -15.19
N LYS A 287 23.27 0.81 -15.54
CA LYS A 287 23.60 1.18 -16.92
C LYS A 287 24.39 0.11 -17.65
#